data_877a38fb829d6eea1249229e1d8cd917
#
_entry.id   877a38fb829d6eea1249229e1d8cd917
#
_cell.length_a   1.000
_cell.length_b   1.000
_cell.length_c   1.000
_cell.angle_alpha   90.00
_cell.angle_beta   90.00
_cell.angle_gamma   90.00
#
_symmetry.space_group_name_H-M   'P 1'
#
loop_
_entity.id
_entity.type
_entity.pdbx_description
1 polymer ?
#
loop_
_entity_poly.entity_id
_entity_poly.type
_entity_poly.pdbx_seq_one_letter_code
_entity_poly.pdbx_strand_id
1 'polypeptide(L)'
;SYLQFLFDMLDLPFLPTFTDAQFKLKTRFNEQNELTVLGLGGIDNMRLNTKADSEDNEYILSYLPKIKQETFTLGAVYRHYAGPHVQSVVVSHSYLNNRNTKYRQNDESIPENLMLRLRSTEQETKFRFENNSSFRNWRINLGVNLDYSQYTNTTFQKAYTNQAQTFDYHTYLGMMRWGLFGTISYSSMDERFTASLGLRADANNYS
;
A
#
# COMPACT_ATOMS: atom_id res chain seq x y z
N SER A 1 -19.45 -7.90 14.90
CA SER A 1 -19.20 -8.42 13.51
C SER A 1 -19.38 -9.93 13.56
N TYR A 2 -20.02 -10.54 12.53
CA TYR A 2 -20.20 -11.99 12.44
C TYR A 2 -18.89 -12.77 12.55
N LEU A 3 -17.81 -12.21 12.04
CA LEU A 3 -16.47 -12.79 12.14
C LEU A 3 -15.98 -12.87 13.58
N GLN A 4 -16.27 -11.89 14.40
CA GLN A 4 -15.87 -11.88 15.81
C GLN A 4 -16.54 -13.02 16.59
N PHE A 5 -17.83 -13.26 16.34
CA PHE A 5 -18.57 -14.38 16.94
C PHE A 5 -17.98 -15.73 16.48
N LEU A 6 -17.61 -15.86 15.21
CA LEU A 6 -17.00 -17.09 14.69
C LEU A 6 -15.61 -17.36 15.32
N PHE A 7 -14.80 -16.32 15.50
CA PHE A 7 -13.48 -16.44 16.12
C PHE A 7 -13.56 -16.78 17.62
N ASP A 8 -14.55 -16.20 18.32
CA ASP A 8 -14.82 -16.56 19.72
C ASP A 8 -15.29 -18.03 19.83
N MET A 9 -16.11 -18.49 18.89
CA MET A 9 -16.61 -19.88 18.87
C MET A 9 -15.53 -20.91 18.52
N LEU A 10 -14.52 -20.50 17.75
CA LEU A 10 -13.38 -21.34 17.36
C LEU A 10 -12.21 -21.27 18.37
N ASP A 11 -12.40 -20.57 19.47
CA ASP A 11 -11.39 -20.36 20.53
C ASP A 11 -10.02 -19.92 19.99
N LEU A 12 -10.03 -19.01 19.01
CA LEU A 12 -8.80 -18.52 18.42
C LEU A 12 -8.08 -17.54 19.36
N PRO A 13 -6.74 -17.57 19.42
CA PRO A 13 -5.95 -16.71 20.32
C PRO A 13 -5.92 -15.25 19.88
N PHE A 14 -6.53 -14.89 18.75
CA PHE A 14 -6.59 -13.53 18.23
C PHE A 14 -7.96 -13.21 17.62
N LEU A 15 -8.35 -11.94 17.73
CA LEU A 15 -9.63 -11.41 17.26
C LEU A 15 -9.38 -10.29 16.26
N PRO A 16 -9.36 -10.58 14.93
CA PRO A 16 -9.19 -9.56 13.93
C PRO A 16 -10.48 -8.77 13.71
N THR A 17 -10.33 -7.48 13.50
CA THR A 17 -11.42 -6.57 13.12
C THR A 17 -10.96 -5.78 11.90
N PHE A 18 -11.74 -5.85 10.82
CA PHE A 18 -11.48 -5.16 9.57
C PHE A 18 -12.59 -4.14 9.32
N THR A 19 -12.20 -2.94 8.95
CA THR A 19 -13.13 -1.89 8.53
C THR A 19 -12.54 -1.21 7.32
N ASP A 20 -13.23 -1.25 6.19
CA ASP A 20 -12.79 -0.64 4.96
C ASP A 20 -13.89 0.21 4.32
N ALA A 21 -13.47 1.19 3.56
CA ALA A 21 -14.33 2.04 2.74
C ALA A 21 -13.65 2.38 1.42
N GLN A 22 -14.44 2.46 0.37
CA GLN A 22 -13.95 2.85 -0.95
C GLN A 22 -14.99 3.70 -1.67
N PHE A 23 -14.49 4.59 -2.53
CA PHE A 23 -15.33 5.36 -3.43
C PHE A 23 -14.66 5.57 -4.78
N LYS A 24 -15.46 5.78 -5.79
CA LYS A 24 -15.05 6.20 -7.13
C LYS A 24 -16.03 7.21 -7.68
N LEU A 25 -15.52 8.38 -8.02
CA LEU A 25 -16.28 9.45 -8.69
C LEU A 25 -15.72 9.63 -10.09
N LYS A 26 -16.59 9.65 -11.08
CA LYS A 26 -16.22 9.91 -12.46
C LYS A 26 -17.10 11.04 -12.98
N THR A 27 -16.47 12.08 -13.50
CA THR A 27 -17.18 13.21 -14.13
C THR A 27 -16.58 13.51 -15.50
N ARG A 28 -17.44 13.88 -16.42
CA ARG A 28 -17.07 14.34 -17.74
C ARG A 28 -17.48 15.82 -17.83
N PHE A 29 -16.51 16.71 -17.90
CA PHE A 29 -16.74 18.16 -17.95
C PHE A 29 -17.28 18.59 -19.32
N ASN A 30 -16.80 17.92 -20.38
CA ASN A 30 -17.20 18.07 -21.77
C ASN A 30 -16.75 16.84 -22.57
N GLU A 31 -16.93 16.83 -23.89
CA GLU A 31 -16.54 15.71 -24.74
C GLU A 31 -15.06 15.38 -24.73
N GLN A 32 -14.23 16.36 -24.40
CA GLN A 32 -12.77 16.23 -24.41
C GLN A 32 -12.16 15.99 -23.04
N ASN A 33 -12.87 16.25 -21.94
CA ASN A 33 -12.27 16.28 -20.60
C ASN A 33 -13.03 15.41 -19.61
N GLU A 34 -12.31 14.47 -19.01
CA GLU A 34 -12.82 13.51 -18.05
C GLU A 34 -11.91 13.46 -16.81
N LEU A 35 -12.51 13.47 -15.64
CA LEU A 35 -11.82 13.28 -14.36
C LEU A 35 -12.43 12.08 -13.65
N THR A 36 -11.56 11.20 -13.16
CA THR A 36 -11.91 10.12 -12.24
C THR A 36 -11.13 10.31 -10.95
N VAL A 37 -11.83 10.33 -9.82
CA VAL A 37 -11.22 10.32 -8.48
C VAL A 37 -11.63 9.04 -7.79
N LEU A 38 -10.69 8.39 -7.15
CA LEU A 38 -10.93 7.18 -6.39
C LEU A 38 -10.23 7.26 -5.03
N GLY A 39 -10.85 6.67 -4.04
CA GLY A 39 -10.26 6.53 -2.71
C GLY A 39 -10.62 5.19 -2.12
N LEU A 40 -9.70 4.65 -1.36
CA LEU A 40 -9.90 3.48 -0.53
C LEU A 40 -9.14 3.67 0.79
N GLY A 41 -9.69 3.13 1.87
CA GLY A 41 -9.05 3.16 3.18
C GLY A 41 -9.52 2.01 4.02
N GLY A 42 -8.66 1.57 4.94
CA GLY A 42 -8.94 0.47 5.84
C GLY A 42 -8.28 0.66 7.20
N ILE A 43 -8.92 0.11 8.22
CA ILE A 43 -8.40 0.01 9.58
C ILE A 43 -8.53 -1.44 10.00
N ASP A 44 -7.38 -2.06 10.26
CA ASP A 44 -7.28 -3.43 10.71
C ASP A 44 -6.73 -3.45 12.13
N ASN A 45 -7.44 -4.12 13.02
CA ASN A 45 -7.03 -4.33 14.40
C ASN A 45 -7.02 -5.83 14.70
N MET A 46 -5.91 -6.32 15.21
CA MET A 46 -5.82 -7.66 15.77
C MET A 46 -5.63 -7.55 17.28
N ARG A 47 -6.67 -7.91 18.02
CA ARG A 47 -6.64 -8.00 19.49
C ARG A 47 -6.33 -9.43 19.91
N LEU A 48 -5.70 -9.58 21.06
CA LEU A 48 -5.45 -10.88 21.64
C LEU A 48 -6.72 -11.35 22.37
N ASN A 49 -7.08 -12.62 22.19
CA ASN A 49 -8.16 -13.29 22.94
C ASN A 49 -7.57 -13.93 24.22
N THR A 50 -7.42 -13.15 25.25
CA THR A 50 -6.85 -13.62 26.54
C THR A 50 -7.80 -14.53 27.33
N LYS A 51 -8.98 -14.89 26.78
CA LYS A 51 -9.92 -15.85 27.35
C LYS A 51 -9.75 -17.25 26.79
N ALA A 52 -8.98 -17.37 25.69
CA ALA A 52 -8.63 -18.67 25.13
C ALA A 52 -7.62 -19.36 26.07
N ASP A 53 -8.02 -20.41 26.73
CA ASP A 53 -7.34 -21.03 27.89
C ASP A 53 -6.73 -22.41 27.60
N SER A 54 -6.60 -22.81 26.33
CA SER A 54 -5.85 -24.00 25.98
C SER A 54 -4.33 -23.75 26.08
N GLU A 55 -3.54 -24.77 26.47
CA GLU A 55 -2.06 -24.67 26.57
C GLU A 55 -1.43 -24.15 25.29
N ASP A 56 -1.94 -24.59 24.10
CA ASP A 56 -1.45 -24.11 22.81
C ASP A 56 -1.76 -22.60 22.61
N ASN A 57 -2.91 -22.13 23.04
CA ASN A 57 -3.29 -20.74 22.96
C ASN A 57 -2.47 -19.87 23.91
N GLU A 58 -2.19 -20.31 25.12
CA GLU A 58 -1.29 -19.60 26.05
C GLU A 58 0.09 -19.43 25.46
N TYR A 59 0.63 -20.47 24.83
CA TYR A 59 1.93 -20.40 24.14
C TYR A 59 1.89 -19.38 23.02
N ILE A 60 0.90 -19.42 22.12
CA ILE A 60 0.72 -18.46 21.02
C ILE A 60 0.58 -17.03 21.57
N LEU A 61 -0.26 -16.83 22.58
CA LEU A 61 -0.48 -15.53 23.24
C LEU A 61 0.81 -14.98 23.89
N SER A 62 1.74 -15.87 24.29
CA SER A 62 3.01 -15.43 24.91
C SER A 62 3.89 -14.61 23.97
N TYR A 63 3.85 -14.86 22.64
CA TYR A 63 4.70 -14.16 21.66
C TYR A 63 3.92 -13.29 20.65
N LEU A 64 2.62 -13.49 20.49
CA LEU A 64 1.82 -12.75 19.51
C LEU A 64 1.66 -11.27 19.93
N PRO A 65 2.02 -10.29 19.09
CA PRO A 65 1.78 -8.88 19.38
C PRO A 65 0.33 -8.47 19.08
N LYS A 66 -0.13 -7.39 19.68
CA LYS A 66 -1.28 -6.63 19.19
C LYS A 66 -0.87 -5.86 17.94
N ILE A 67 -1.67 -5.95 16.90
CA ILE A 67 -1.40 -5.27 15.61
C ILE A 67 -2.52 -4.29 15.32
N LYS A 68 -2.14 -3.07 14.97
CA LYS A 68 -3.05 -2.07 14.41
C LYS A 68 -2.46 -1.53 13.12
N GLN A 69 -3.23 -1.59 12.05
CA GLN A 69 -2.86 -1.09 10.74
C GLN A 69 -3.90 -0.10 10.24
N GLU A 70 -3.46 1.02 9.71
CA GLU A 70 -4.28 2.05 9.10
C GLU A 70 -3.72 2.32 7.71
N THR A 71 -4.55 2.22 6.69
CA THR A 71 -4.15 2.45 5.30
C THR A 71 -5.15 3.33 4.58
N PHE A 72 -4.66 4.17 3.69
CA PHE A 72 -5.50 4.82 2.69
C PHE A 72 -4.74 5.04 1.39
N THR A 73 -5.49 5.08 0.29
CA THR A 73 -4.99 5.50 -1.02
C THR A 73 -6.02 6.44 -1.64
N LEU A 74 -5.54 7.58 -2.11
CA LEU A 74 -6.31 8.55 -2.89
C LEU A 74 -5.65 8.71 -4.24
N GLY A 75 -6.44 8.65 -5.32
CA GLY A 75 -5.95 8.80 -6.68
C GLY A 75 -6.88 9.60 -7.56
N ALA A 76 -6.30 10.28 -8.53
CA ALA A 76 -7.01 11.02 -9.57
C ALA A 76 -6.42 10.71 -10.94
N VAL A 77 -7.30 10.51 -11.92
CA VAL A 77 -6.96 10.32 -13.33
C VAL A 77 -7.70 11.37 -14.13
N TYR A 78 -6.98 12.28 -14.75
CA TYR A 78 -7.51 13.22 -15.71
C TYR A 78 -7.17 12.75 -17.12
N ARG A 79 -8.17 12.75 -18.02
CA ARG A 79 -8.01 12.42 -19.44
C ARG A 79 -8.46 13.57 -20.30
N HIS A 80 -7.63 13.88 -21.28
CA HIS A 80 -7.93 14.84 -22.34
C HIS A 80 -7.93 14.13 -23.69
N TYR A 81 -9.03 14.24 -24.40
CA TYR A 81 -9.26 13.65 -25.73
C TYR A 81 -9.12 14.75 -26.79
N ALA A 82 -8.06 14.69 -27.61
CA ALA A 82 -7.77 15.67 -28.64
C ALA A 82 -7.62 14.95 -30.01
N GLY A 83 -8.72 14.67 -30.68
CA GLY A 83 -8.74 13.95 -31.96
C GLY A 83 -8.12 12.55 -31.79
N PRO A 84 -6.99 12.27 -32.49
CA PRO A 84 -6.33 10.96 -32.41
C PRO A 84 -5.49 10.78 -31.14
N HIS A 85 -5.42 11.78 -30.26
CA HIS A 85 -4.59 11.78 -29.05
C HIS A 85 -5.44 11.63 -27.81
N VAL A 86 -5.00 10.80 -26.88
CA VAL A 86 -5.53 10.70 -25.52
C VAL A 86 -4.39 10.94 -24.54
N GLN A 87 -4.46 12.06 -23.86
CA GLN A 87 -3.51 12.43 -22.81
C GLN A 87 -4.09 12.05 -21.46
N SER A 88 -3.30 11.41 -20.62
CA SER A 88 -3.69 11.01 -19.27
C SER A 88 -2.68 11.52 -18.26
N VAL A 89 -3.19 12.17 -17.22
CA VAL A 89 -2.42 12.53 -16.03
C VAL A 89 -2.98 11.73 -14.87
N VAL A 90 -2.11 11.00 -14.19
CA VAL A 90 -2.45 10.22 -12.99
C VAL A 90 -1.63 10.73 -11.82
N VAL A 91 -2.31 11.00 -10.72
CA VAL A 91 -1.67 11.31 -9.43
C VAL A 91 -2.28 10.41 -8.38
N SER A 92 -1.46 9.81 -7.54
CA SER A 92 -1.95 9.05 -6.40
C SER A 92 -1.04 9.22 -5.19
N HIS A 93 -1.65 9.11 -4.00
CA HIS A 93 -0.94 9.06 -2.74
C HIS A 93 -1.47 7.91 -1.92
N SER A 94 -0.56 7.08 -1.42
CA SER A 94 -0.84 5.96 -0.52
C SER A 94 -0.14 6.18 0.81
N TYR A 95 -0.81 5.80 1.88
CA TYR A 95 -0.32 5.87 3.24
C TYR A 95 -0.63 4.57 3.96
N LEU A 96 0.36 4.03 4.66
CA LEU A 96 0.24 2.89 5.54
C LEU A 96 0.91 3.22 6.88
N ASN A 97 0.20 3.02 7.97
CA ASN A 97 0.72 3.12 9.33
C ASN A 97 0.50 1.79 10.03
N ASN A 98 1.57 1.19 10.47
CA ASN A 98 1.56 -0.10 11.16
C ASN A 98 2.11 0.06 12.58
N ARG A 99 1.40 -0.50 13.56
CA ARG A 99 1.76 -0.46 14.99
C ARG A 99 1.65 -1.85 15.58
N ASN A 100 2.76 -2.36 16.08
CA ASN A 100 2.82 -3.63 16.78
C ASN A 100 3.27 -3.38 18.22
N THR A 101 2.54 -3.94 19.17
CA THR A 101 2.84 -3.77 20.59
C THR A 101 2.73 -5.10 21.31
N LYS A 102 3.74 -5.42 22.10
CA LYS A 102 3.76 -6.62 22.94
C LYS A 102 4.18 -6.27 24.34
N TYR A 103 3.42 -6.75 25.30
CA TYR A 103 3.76 -6.70 26.72
C TYR A 103 3.98 -8.11 27.25
N ARG A 104 4.84 -8.23 28.25
CA ARG A 104 5.09 -9.48 28.98
C ARG A 104 3.77 -9.92 29.63
N GLN A 105 3.41 -11.20 29.46
CA GLN A 105 2.16 -11.78 29.94
C GLN A 105 0.90 -11.02 29.48
N ASN A 106 1.03 -10.22 28.40
CA ASN A 106 -0.02 -9.34 27.87
C ASN A 106 -0.53 -8.28 28.86
N ASP A 107 0.21 -8.03 29.94
CA ASP A 107 -0.13 -7.03 30.97
C ASP A 107 0.39 -5.64 30.60
N GLU A 108 -0.53 -4.78 30.17
CA GLU A 108 -0.28 -3.39 29.78
C GLU A 108 -0.32 -2.42 30.96
N SER A 109 -0.75 -2.88 32.14
CA SER A 109 -0.87 -2.03 33.34
C SER A 109 0.50 -1.62 33.89
N ILE A 110 1.53 -2.41 33.58
CA ILE A 110 2.91 -2.22 34.02
C ILE A 110 3.76 -1.78 32.82
N PRO A 111 4.23 -0.52 32.75
CA PRO A 111 5.04 -0.01 31.62
C PRO A 111 6.33 -0.79 31.38
N GLU A 112 6.93 -1.34 32.44
CA GLU A 112 8.19 -2.14 32.38
C GLU A 112 8.01 -3.46 31.63
N ASN A 113 6.75 -3.94 31.51
CA ASN A 113 6.40 -5.14 30.76
C ASN A 113 6.43 -4.93 29.23
N LEU A 114 6.65 -3.71 28.76
CA LEU A 114 6.80 -3.45 27.33
C LEU A 114 7.98 -4.22 26.75
N MET A 115 7.72 -5.15 25.84
CA MET A 115 8.72 -5.99 25.16
C MET A 115 8.97 -5.55 23.73
N LEU A 116 7.92 -5.18 23.01
CA LEU A 116 8.00 -4.71 21.62
C LEU A 116 7.06 -3.52 21.44
N ARG A 117 7.58 -2.47 20.85
CA ARG A 117 6.81 -1.37 20.28
C ARG A 117 7.42 -1.00 18.93
N LEU A 118 6.75 -1.39 17.88
CA LEU A 118 7.11 -1.04 16.51
C LEU A 118 6.07 -0.07 15.96
N ARG A 119 6.53 1.00 15.36
CA ARG A 119 5.72 1.94 14.58
C ARG A 119 6.41 2.17 13.25
N SER A 120 5.76 1.80 12.17
CA SER A 120 6.25 2.10 10.83
C SER A 120 5.20 2.86 10.03
N THR A 121 5.69 3.78 9.20
CA THR A 121 4.86 4.54 8.28
C THR A 121 5.47 4.43 6.89
N GLU A 122 4.64 4.06 5.93
CA GLU A 122 5.00 4.02 4.52
C GLU A 122 4.11 5.00 3.77
N GLN A 123 4.72 5.83 2.94
CA GLN A 123 4.02 6.78 2.09
C GLN A 123 4.57 6.68 0.68
N GLU A 124 3.69 6.73 -0.30
CA GLU A 124 4.08 6.73 -1.69
C GLU A 124 3.21 7.69 -2.50
N THR A 125 3.87 8.64 -3.17
CA THR A 125 3.23 9.56 -4.11
C THR A 125 3.69 9.22 -5.51
N LYS A 126 2.74 8.99 -6.41
CA LYS A 126 3.01 8.66 -7.80
C LYS A 126 2.41 9.72 -8.71
N PHE A 127 3.18 10.07 -9.70
CA PHE A 127 2.74 10.86 -10.85
C PHE A 127 3.04 10.09 -12.13
N ARG A 128 2.07 10.06 -13.04
CA ARG A 128 2.24 9.50 -14.39
C ARG A 128 1.59 10.41 -15.40
N PHE A 129 2.32 10.73 -16.43
CA PHE A 129 1.78 11.33 -17.65
C PHE A 129 1.93 10.33 -18.80
N GLU A 130 0.92 10.22 -19.62
CA GLU A 130 0.88 9.31 -20.75
C GLU A 130 0.13 9.95 -21.91
N ASN A 131 0.71 9.86 -23.11
CA ASN A 131 0.07 10.29 -24.34
C ASN A 131 -0.04 9.10 -25.29
N ASN A 132 -1.26 8.75 -25.61
CA ASN A 132 -1.63 7.73 -26.60
C ASN A 132 -2.09 8.41 -27.87
N SER A 133 -1.45 8.12 -28.99
CA SER A 133 -1.75 8.67 -30.30
C SER A 133 -2.05 7.55 -31.29
N SER A 134 -3.14 7.67 -32.05
CA SER A 134 -3.56 6.70 -33.04
C SER A 134 -3.62 7.35 -34.42
N PHE A 135 -2.82 6.86 -35.38
CA PHE A 135 -2.73 7.36 -36.74
C PHE A 135 -2.88 6.20 -37.74
N ARG A 136 -4.05 6.08 -38.35
CA ARG A 136 -4.32 4.97 -39.28
C ARG A 136 -3.98 3.62 -38.65
N ASN A 137 -2.89 3.00 -39.12
CA ASN A 137 -2.40 1.70 -38.72
C ASN A 137 -1.40 1.74 -37.54
N TRP A 138 -1.03 2.92 -37.08
CA TRP A 138 -0.04 3.12 -36.04
C TRP A 138 -0.67 3.56 -34.73
N ARG A 139 -0.20 2.99 -33.65
CA ARG A 139 -0.48 3.46 -32.28
C ARG A 139 0.84 3.74 -31.56
N ILE A 140 0.97 4.94 -31.03
CA ILE A 140 2.15 5.39 -30.32
C ILE A 140 1.73 5.74 -28.89
N ASN A 141 2.40 5.15 -27.92
CA ASN A 141 2.25 5.47 -26.50
C ASN A 141 3.57 5.98 -25.98
N LEU A 142 3.58 7.15 -25.35
CA LEU A 142 4.73 7.74 -24.68
C LEU A 142 4.33 8.17 -23.28
N GLY A 143 5.22 7.97 -22.30
CA GLY A 143 4.90 8.39 -20.95
C GLY A 143 6.11 8.56 -20.04
N VAL A 144 5.83 9.23 -18.92
CA VAL A 144 6.77 9.44 -17.82
C VAL A 144 6.13 9.01 -16.52
N ASN A 145 6.94 8.47 -15.61
CA ASN A 145 6.56 8.15 -14.23
C ASN A 145 7.51 8.87 -13.28
N LEU A 146 6.95 9.37 -12.18
CA LEU A 146 7.69 9.89 -11.03
C LEU A 146 7.07 9.26 -9.78
N ASP A 147 7.87 8.56 -8.99
CA ASP A 147 7.43 7.93 -7.75
C ASP A 147 8.31 8.43 -6.61
N TYR A 148 7.69 8.92 -5.55
CA TYR A 148 8.38 9.30 -4.32
C TYR A 148 7.85 8.45 -3.18
N SER A 149 8.74 7.66 -2.57
CA SER A 149 8.43 6.75 -1.47
C SER A 149 9.19 7.16 -0.22
N GLN A 150 8.51 7.12 0.92
CA GLN A 150 9.09 7.35 2.23
C GLN A 150 8.73 6.19 3.16
N TYR A 151 9.71 5.74 3.93
CA TYR A 151 9.53 4.78 5.01
C TYR A 151 10.14 5.33 6.30
N THR A 152 9.39 5.28 7.37
CA THR A 152 9.90 5.55 8.72
C THR A 152 9.60 4.36 9.60
N ASN A 153 10.53 4.02 10.48
CA ASN A 153 10.34 2.98 11.46
C ASN A 153 10.97 3.40 12.79
N THR A 154 10.22 3.21 13.87
CA THR A 154 10.73 3.31 15.24
C THR A 154 10.43 1.99 15.92
N THR A 155 11.47 1.30 16.35
CA THR A 155 11.37 0.01 17.02
C THR A 155 12.05 0.06 18.37
N PHE A 156 11.30 -0.25 19.40
CA PHE A 156 11.78 -0.60 20.72
C PHE A 156 11.54 -2.09 20.93
N GLN A 157 12.58 -2.85 21.30
CA GLN A 157 12.49 -4.28 21.57
C GLN A 157 13.41 -4.67 22.72
N LYS A 158 12.88 -5.43 23.68
CA LYS A 158 13.66 -6.12 24.71
C LYS A 158 13.85 -7.58 24.30
N ALA A 159 15.09 -8.03 24.21
CA ALA A 159 15.42 -9.43 24.03
C ALA A 159 15.89 -9.99 25.37
N TYR A 160 15.31 -11.09 25.79
CA TYR A 160 15.68 -11.82 26.98
C TYR A 160 16.49 -13.05 26.56
N THR A 161 17.79 -12.84 26.40
CA THR A 161 18.80 -13.91 26.38
C THR A 161 19.42 -14.00 27.76
N ASN A 162 20.64 -14.45 27.92
CA ASN A 162 21.33 -14.53 29.21
C ASN A 162 21.54 -13.16 29.89
N GLN A 163 21.39 -12.08 29.13
CA GLN A 163 21.37 -10.70 29.64
C GLN A 163 20.26 -9.95 28.91
N ALA A 164 19.47 -9.15 29.65
CA ALA A 164 18.43 -8.31 29.04
C ALA A 164 19.07 -7.26 28.14
N GLN A 165 18.83 -7.35 26.84
CA GLN A 165 19.27 -6.37 25.86
C GLN A 165 18.08 -5.58 25.35
N THR A 166 18.26 -4.27 25.25
CA THR A 166 17.26 -3.35 24.70
C THR A 166 17.76 -2.81 23.38
N PHE A 167 16.95 -2.97 22.36
CA PHE A 167 17.16 -2.38 21.03
C PHE A 167 16.19 -1.22 20.89
N ASP A 168 16.72 -0.04 20.61
CA ASP A 168 15.94 1.16 20.31
C ASP A 168 16.56 1.80 19.07
N TYR A 169 15.87 1.76 17.95
CA TYR A 169 16.38 2.31 16.70
C TYR A 169 15.30 3.01 15.92
N HIS A 170 15.74 3.99 15.17
CA HIS A 170 14.93 4.78 14.27
C HIS A 170 15.52 4.70 12.86
N THR A 171 14.67 4.38 11.88
CA THR A 171 15.06 4.28 10.47
C THR A 171 14.22 5.23 9.65
N TYR A 172 14.88 5.95 8.76
CA TYR A 172 14.24 6.76 7.72
C TYR A 172 14.83 6.37 6.37
N LEU A 173 13.96 6.15 5.39
CA LEU A 173 14.32 5.89 4.01
C LEU A 173 13.43 6.76 3.12
N GLY A 174 14.04 7.56 2.26
CA GLY A 174 13.36 8.32 1.22
C GLY A 174 13.94 7.97 -0.14
N MET A 175 13.09 7.59 -1.09
CA MET A 175 13.52 7.17 -2.42
C MET A 175 12.66 7.86 -3.49
N MET A 176 13.33 8.40 -4.50
CA MET A 176 12.70 8.94 -5.70
C MET A 176 13.08 8.07 -6.90
N ARG A 177 12.09 7.65 -7.64
CA ARG A 177 12.23 6.90 -8.90
C ARG A 177 11.60 7.68 -10.03
N TRP A 178 12.21 7.63 -11.20
CA TRP A 178 11.64 8.20 -12.42
C TRP A 178 11.86 7.26 -13.58
N GLY A 179 10.95 7.29 -14.52
CA GLY A 179 11.01 6.43 -15.70
C GLY A 179 10.41 7.09 -16.91
N LEU A 180 10.98 6.78 -18.05
CA LEU A 180 10.48 7.13 -19.37
C LEU A 180 10.14 5.85 -20.10
N PHE A 181 9.04 5.83 -20.83
CA PHE A 181 8.67 4.68 -21.65
C PHE A 181 8.02 5.12 -22.95
N GLY A 182 8.16 4.28 -23.96
CA GLY A 182 7.51 4.45 -25.24
C GLY A 182 7.23 3.12 -25.90
N THR A 183 6.08 3.04 -26.58
CA THR A 183 5.69 1.87 -27.37
C THR A 183 5.16 2.36 -28.71
N ILE A 184 5.57 1.72 -29.80
CA ILE A 184 5.01 1.90 -31.12
C ILE A 184 4.44 0.56 -31.59
N SER A 185 3.21 0.59 -32.08
CA SER A 185 2.51 -0.59 -32.59
C SER A 185 2.00 -0.30 -34.01
N TYR A 186 2.11 -1.27 -34.86
CA TYR A 186 1.56 -1.26 -36.21
C TYR A 186 0.56 -2.41 -36.36
N SER A 187 -0.62 -2.14 -36.92
CA SER A 187 -1.59 -3.17 -37.30
C SER A 187 -1.92 -3.06 -38.78
N SER A 188 -1.91 -4.18 -39.51
CA SER A 188 -2.33 -4.20 -40.93
C SER A 188 -3.78 -3.85 -41.08
N MET A 189 -4.21 -3.39 -42.28
CA MET A 189 -5.60 -2.96 -42.55
C MET A 189 -6.60 -4.09 -42.35
N ASP A 190 -6.20 -5.34 -42.55
CA ASP A 190 -7.03 -6.53 -42.35
C ASP A 190 -6.93 -7.14 -40.97
N GLU A 191 -6.22 -6.46 -40.04
CA GLU A 191 -5.95 -6.86 -38.63
C GLU A 191 -5.31 -8.23 -38.48
N ARG A 192 -4.80 -8.84 -39.56
CA ARG A 192 -4.15 -10.16 -39.53
C ARG A 192 -2.71 -10.12 -39.00
N PHE A 193 -2.11 -8.95 -39.03
CA PHE A 193 -0.75 -8.75 -38.55
C PHE A 193 -0.67 -7.55 -37.62
N THR A 194 -0.10 -7.74 -36.43
CA THR A 194 0.23 -6.66 -35.48
C THR A 194 1.63 -6.87 -34.96
N ALA A 195 2.44 -5.81 -35.02
CA ALA A 195 3.77 -5.78 -34.43
C ALA A 195 3.87 -4.61 -33.44
N SER A 196 4.59 -4.82 -32.33
CA SER A 196 4.80 -3.79 -31.31
C SER A 196 6.25 -3.80 -30.86
N LEU A 197 6.83 -2.62 -30.68
CA LEU A 197 8.14 -2.40 -30.09
C LEU A 197 8.01 -1.41 -28.93
N GLY A 198 8.58 -1.75 -27.78
CA GLY A 198 8.58 -0.91 -26.59
C GLY A 198 9.98 -0.74 -26.02
N LEU A 199 10.25 0.45 -25.49
CA LEU A 199 11.45 0.79 -24.74
C LEU A 199 11.06 1.43 -23.41
N ARG A 200 11.86 1.16 -22.38
CA ARG A 200 11.72 1.76 -21.06
C ARG A 200 13.07 1.99 -20.44
N ALA A 201 13.23 3.13 -19.79
CA ALA A 201 14.39 3.48 -18.99
C ALA A 201 13.92 3.97 -17.62
N ASP A 202 14.49 3.42 -16.56
CA ASP A 202 14.17 3.79 -15.17
C ASP A 202 15.47 4.15 -14.44
N ALA A 203 15.36 5.10 -13.51
CA ALA A 203 16.44 5.47 -12.61
C ALA A 203 15.87 5.81 -11.22
N ASN A 204 16.73 5.82 -10.21
CA ASN A 204 16.40 6.22 -8.85
C ASN A 204 17.59 6.94 -8.20
N ASN A 205 17.35 7.59 -7.06
CA ASN A 205 18.38 8.31 -6.32
C ASN A 205 19.23 7.43 -5.38
N TYR A 206 19.06 6.11 -5.45
CA TYR A 206 19.82 5.12 -4.66
C TYR A 206 20.90 4.39 -5.46
N SER A 207 21.03 4.67 -6.75
CA SER A 207 22.02 4.07 -7.64
C SER A 207 23.31 4.89 -7.73
#